data_8ac6071a060d7218ad705f8cb64a8fc5
#
_entry.id   8ac6071a060d7218ad705f8cb64a8fc5
#
_cell.length_a   1.000
_cell.length_b   1.000
_cell.length_c   1.000
_cell.angle_alpha   90.00
_cell.angle_beta   90.00
_cell.angle_gamma   90.00
#
_symmetry.space_group_name_H-M   'P 1'
#
loop_
_entity.id
_entity.type
_entity.pdbx_description
1 polymer ?
#
loop_
_entity_poly.entity_id
_entity_poly.type
_entity_poly.pdbx_seq_one_letter_code
_entity_poly.pdbx_strand_id
1 'polypeptide(L)'
;AGCVVQVDRSLWVDMLRNLTLNAQRACQGIEGAAITLRCERRAGRAVFTVTDTGCGIPAADLPRVTEAFYMVDKSRSRAAGGSGIGLALCARIAGAHGAKLEITSTEHVGTTVTIAVPEVLPSEREAYNDTQS
;
A
#
# COMPACT_ATOMS: atom_id res chain seq x y z
N ALA A 1 15.27 -0.52 16.10
CA ALA A 1 14.24 -0.07 17.00
C ALA A 1 12.90 0.09 16.30
N GLY A 2 11.85 -0.36 16.92
CA GLY A 2 10.51 -0.35 16.34
C GLY A 2 9.86 1.04 16.36
N CYS A 3 8.97 1.25 15.40
CA CYS A 3 8.05 2.38 15.40
C CYS A 3 6.72 1.94 16.00
N VAL A 4 6.04 2.86 16.68
CA VAL A 4 4.68 2.65 17.15
C VAL A 4 3.77 3.60 16.39
N VAL A 5 2.72 3.05 15.79
CA VAL A 5 1.72 3.82 15.05
C VAL A 5 0.34 3.51 15.60
N GLN A 6 -0.55 4.49 15.51
CA GLN A 6 -1.95 4.32 15.94
C GLN A 6 -2.81 4.12 14.70
N VAL A 7 -3.24 2.88 14.48
CA VAL A 7 -4.04 2.51 13.31
C VAL A 7 -5.13 1.52 13.72
N ASP A 8 -6.20 1.47 12.93
CA ASP A 8 -7.17 0.40 13.05
C ASP A 8 -6.54 -0.88 12.49
N ARG A 9 -6.35 -1.86 13.36
CA ARG A 9 -5.64 -3.09 13.00
C ARG A 9 -6.28 -3.82 11.83
N SER A 10 -7.59 -3.98 11.86
CA SER A 10 -8.33 -4.69 10.81
C SER A 10 -8.20 -3.99 9.47
N LEU A 11 -8.39 -2.69 9.44
CA LEU A 11 -8.26 -1.90 8.21
C LEU A 11 -6.82 -1.92 7.69
N TRP A 12 -5.84 -1.82 8.60
CA TRP A 12 -4.43 -1.84 8.21
C TRP A 12 -4.02 -3.18 7.60
N VAL A 13 -4.47 -4.28 8.19
CA VAL A 13 -4.24 -5.62 7.67
C VAL A 13 -4.90 -5.78 6.30
N ASP A 14 -6.13 -5.31 6.13
CA ASP A 14 -6.83 -5.36 4.84
C ASP A 14 -6.10 -4.56 3.78
N MET A 15 -5.60 -3.38 4.12
CA MET A 15 -4.84 -2.54 3.20
C MET A 15 -3.55 -3.24 2.75
N LEU A 16 -2.77 -3.77 3.69
CA LEU A 16 -1.53 -4.46 3.37
C LEU A 16 -1.79 -5.72 2.53
N ARG A 17 -2.87 -6.44 2.85
CA ARG A 17 -3.29 -7.59 2.06
C ARG A 17 -3.62 -7.21 0.62
N ASN A 18 -4.38 -6.13 0.43
CA ASN A 18 -4.73 -5.64 -0.89
C ASN A 18 -3.49 -5.24 -1.70
N LEU A 19 -2.54 -4.56 -1.07
CA LEU A 19 -1.29 -4.17 -1.73
C LEU A 19 -0.48 -5.40 -2.13
N THR A 20 -0.41 -6.41 -1.27
CA THR A 20 0.30 -7.66 -1.57
C THR A 20 -0.36 -8.42 -2.72
N LEU A 21 -1.69 -8.50 -2.71
CA LEU A 21 -2.44 -9.15 -3.79
C LEU A 21 -2.25 -8.44 -5.12
N ASN A 22 -2.24 -7.11 -5.12
CA ASN A 22 -1.97 -6.32 -6.33
C ASN A 22 -0.57 -6.63 -6.87
N ALA A 23 0.43 -6.71 -5.97
CA ALA A 23 1.79 -7.05 -6.36
C ALA A 23 1.87 -8.46 -6.95
N GLN A 24 1.16 -9.43 -6.35
CA GLN A 24 1.11 -10.79 -6.86
C GLN A 24 0.48 -10.84 -8.26
N ARG A 25 -0.60 -10.11 -8.49
CA ARG A 25 -1.24 -10.03 -9.81
C ARG A 25 -0.31 -9.42 -10.84
N ALA A 26 0.40 -8.37 -10.46
CA ALA A 26 1.37 -7.71 -11.34
C ALA A 26 2.51 -8.63 -11.74
N CYS A 27 2.89 -9.56 -10.88
CA CYS A 27 3.98 -10.51 -11.11
C CYS A 27 3.54 -11.78 -11.84
N GLN A 28 2.25 -11.96 -12.06
CA GLN A 28 1.71 -13.15 -12.69
C GLN A 28 2.28 -13.36 -14.10
N GLY A 29 2.79 -14.57 -14.36
CA GLY A 29 3.36 -14.91 -15.66
C GLY A 29 4.74 -14.30 -15.93
N ILE A 30 5.33 -13.63 -14.96
CA ILE A 30 6.66 -13.04 -15.11
C ILE A 30 7.68 -13.87 -14.35
N GLU A 31 8.56 -14.53 -15.09
CA GLU A 31 9.62 -15.35 -14.48
C GLU A 31 10.61 -14.46 -13.72
N GLY A 32 10.98 -14.90 -12.51
CA GLY A 32 11.92 -14.18 -11.69
C GLY A 32 11.37 -12.93 -11.01
N ALA A 33 10.07 -12.68 -11.11
CA ALA A 33 9.46 -11.54 -10.45
C ALA A 33 9.55 -11.68 -8.93
N ALA A 34 9.75 -10.56 -8.25
CA ALA A 34 9.92 -10.52 -6.79
C ALA A 34 9.01 -9.47 -6.17
N ILE A 35 8.60 -9.74 -4.93
CA ILE A 35 7.81 -8.80 -4.12
C ILE A 35 8.58 -8.57 -2.83
N THR A 36 8.80 -7.31 -2.50
CA THR A 36 9.51 -6.92 -1.27
C THR A 36 8.60 -6.04 -0.42
N LEU A 37 8.45 -6.42 0.84
CA LEU A 37 7.77 -5.59 1.83
C LEU A 37 8.80 -5.03 2.79
N ARG A 38 8.71 -3.75 3.07
CA ARG A 38 9.67 -3.07 3.92
C ARG A 38 8.93 -2.11 4.84
N CYS A 39 9.43 -1.97 6.06
CA CYS A 39 8.97 -0.95 6.99
C CYS A 39 10.19 -0.30 7.62
N GLU A 40 10.24 1.03 7.58
CA GLU A 40 11.34 1.77 8.17
C GLU A 40 10.84 3.09 8.78
N ARG A 41 11.62 3.62 9.72
CA ARG A 41 11.34 4.94 10.30
C ARG A 41 12.04 6.00 9.45
N ARG A 42 11.29 7.05 9.11
CA ARG A 42 11.84 8.16 8.36
C ARG A 42 11.14 9.46 8.75
N ALA A 43 11.90 10.42 9.29
CA ALA A 43 11.41 11.76 9.63
C ALA A 43 10.14 11.75 10.50
N GLY A 44 10.14 10.91 11.56
CA GLY A 44 9.00 10.84 12.50
C GLY A 44 7.79 10.09 11.96
N ARG A 45 7.97 9.31 10.91
CA ARG A 45 6.91 8.50 10.30
C ARG A 45 7.36 7.05 10.15
N ALA A 46 6.40 6.15 10.22
CA ALA A 46 6.62 4.77 9.80
C ALA A 46 6.29 4.68 8.32
N VAL A 47 7.26 4.22 7.52
CA VAL A 47 7.11 4.14 6.07
C VAL A 47 7.04 2.68 5.67
N PHE A 48 5.86 2.28 5.19
CA PHE A 48 5.61 0.93 4.66
C PHE A 48 5.76 0.97 3.16
N THR A 49 6.52 0.05 2.60
CA THR A 49 6.78 0.00 1.17
C THR A 49 6.51 -1.41 0.64
N VAL A 50 5.71 -1.50 -0.41
CA VAL A 50 5.47 -2.75 -1.14
C VAL A 50 6.00 -2.53 -2.55
N THR A 51 7.05 -3.25 -2.90
CA THR A 51 7.71 -3.15 -4.19
C THR A 51 7.58 -4.47 -4.93
N ASP A 52 7.20 -4.40 -6.20
CA ASP A 52 7.21 -5.57 -7.06
C ASP A 52 7.99 -5.30 -8.35
N THR A 53 8.47 -6.37 -8.96
CA THR A 53 9.13 -6.32 -10.26
C THR A 53 8.22 -6.91 -11.32
N GLY A 54 6.94 -6.62 -11.22
CA GLY A 54 5.91 -7.10 -12.12
C GLY A 54 5.75 -6.26 -13.38
N CYS A 55 4.54 -6.27 -13.94
CA CYS A 55 4.26 -5.62 -15.22
C CYS A 55 4.29 -4.08 -15.15
N GLY A 56 4.23 -3.51 -13.97
CA GLY A 56 4.16 -2.06 -13.81
C GLY A 56 2.85 -1.46 -14.27
N ILE A 57 2.76 -0.15 -14.21
CA ILE A 57 1.57 0.61 -14.59
C ILE A 57 1.96 1.60 -15.69
N PRO A 58 1.23 1.63 -16.82
CA PRO A 58 1.48 2.65 -17.84
C PRO A 58 1.34 4.06 -17.28
N ALA A 59 2.21 4.96 -17.71
CA ALA A 59 2.22 6.34 -17.22
C ALA A 59 0.87 7.03 -17.39
N ALA A 60 0.15 6.72 -18.46
CA ALA A 60 -1.17 7.30 -18.72
C ALA A 60 -2.22 6.89 -17.68
N ASP A 61 -2.06 5.70 -17.08
CA ASP A 61 -3.02 5.15 -16.11
C ASP A 61 -2.66 5.53 -14.68
N LEU A 62 -1.39 5.83 -14.41
CA LEU A 62 -0.89 6.03 -13.05
C LEU A 62 -1.68 7.07 -12.25
N PRO A 63 -2.08 8.23 -12.78
CA PRO A 63 -2.86 9.21 -12.02
C PRO A 63 -4.26 8.72 -11.62
N ARG A 64 -4.76 7.64 -12.22
CA ARG A 64 -6.12 7.16 -12.05
C ARG A 64 -6.24 5.84 -11.28
N VAL A 65 -5.12 5.20 -10.94
CA VAL A 65 -5.15 3.85 -10.35
C VAL A 65 -5.78 3.79 -8.95
N THR A 66 -5.93 4.94 -8.28
CA THR A 66 -6.63 5.01 -6.99
C THR A 66 -8.11 5.34 -7.14
N GLU A 67 -8.61 5.52 -8.36
CA GLU A 67 -10.04 5.70 -8.60
C GLU A 67 -10.75 4.35 -8.46
N ALA A 68 -11.92 4.35 -7.81
CA ALA A 68 -12.71 3.14 -7.66
C ALA A 68 -13.10 2.59 -9.03
N PHE A 69 -12.99 1.28 -9.18
CA PHE A 69 -13.32 0.53 -10.41
C PHE A 69 -12.44 0.82 -11.62
N TYR A 70 -11.38 1.63 -11.45
CA TYR A 70 -10.43 1.83 -12.55
C TYR A 70 -9.52 0.61 -12.69
N MET A 71 -9.38 0.12 -13.90
CA MET A 71 -8.53 -1.03 -14.23
C MET A 71 -7.63 -0.68 -15.40
N VAL A 72 -6.32 -0.95 -15.25
CA VAL A 72 -5.30 -0.72 -16.28
C VAL A 72 -5.54 -1.65 -17.48
N ASP A 73 -5.78 -2.92 -17.20
CA ASP A 73 -6.12 -3.93 -18.21
C ASP A 73 -7.30 -4.73 -17.68
N LYS A 74 -8.50 -4.41 -18.18
CA LYS A 74 -9.75 -5.01 -17.70
C LYS A 74 -9.77 -6.53 -17.87
N SER A 75 -9.33 -7.03 -19.00
CA SER A 75 -9.30 -8.48 -19.27
C SER A 75 -8.35 -9.19 -18.33
N ARG A 76 -7.14 -8.67 -18.17
CA ARG A 76 -6.11 -9.25 -17.32
C ARG A 76 -6.51 -9.17 -15.85
N SER A 77 -7.04 -8.03 -15.42
CA SER A 77 -7.49 -7.83 -14.04
C SER A 77 -8.62 -8.77 -13.66
N ARG A 78 -9.57 -8.99 -14.56
CA ARG A 78 -10.67 -9.93 -14.35
C ARG A 78 -10.16 -11.36 -14.24
N ALA A 79 -9.26 -11.75 -15.14
CA ALA A 79 -8.65 -13.08 -15.12
C ALA A 79 -7.90 -13.33 -13.82
N ALA A 80 -7.28 -12.29 -13.26
CA ALA A 80 -6.57 -12.36 -11.98
C ALA A 80 -7.49 -12.17 -10.77
N GLY A 81 -8.79 -11.94 -10.97
CA GLY A 81 -9.74 -11.72 -9.89
C GLY A 81 -9.79 -10.28 -9.39
N GLY A 82 -9.19 -9.33 -10.12
CA GLY A 82 -9.18 -7.92 -9.73
C GLY A 82 -10.52 -7.23 -10.01
N SER A 83 -10.95 -6.34 -9.12
CA SER A 83 -12.20 -5.58 -9.24
C SER A 83 -11.98 -4.08 -9.46
N GLY A 84 -10.74 -3.60 -9.38
CA GLY A 84 -10.42 -2.17 -9.48
C GLY A 84 -10.71 -1.39 -8.22
N ILE A 85 -11.00 -2.06 -7.10
CA ILE A 85 -11.34 -1.41 -5.83
C ILE A 85 -10.13 -1.35 -4.88
N GLY A 86 -9.19 -2.29 -5.01
CA GLY A 86 -8.11 -2.48 -4.05
C GLY A 86 -7.29 -1.24 -3.74
N LEU A 87 -6.78 -0.55 -4.76
CA LEU A 87 -5.97 0.65 -4.55
C LEU A 87 -6.79 1.84 -4.05
N ALA A 88 -8.04 1.97 -4.52
CA ALA A 88 -8.95 3.00 -4.02
C ALA A 88 -9.23 2.80 -2.52
N LEU A 89 -9.46 1.55 -2.11
CA LEU A 89 -9.66 1.20 -0.71
C LEU A 89 -8.41 1.52 0.12
N CYS A 90 -7.23 1.16 -0.38
CA CYS A 90 -5.96 1.45 0.30
C CYS A 90 -5.78 2.96 0.49
N ALA A 91 -6.06 3.77 -0.52
CA ALA A 91 -5.95 5.23 -0.42
C ALA A 91 -6.92 5.79 0.63
N ARG A 92 -8.13 5.27 0.71
CA ARG A 92 -9.12 5.70 1.71
C ARG A 92 -8.71 5.31 3.13
N ILE A 93 -8.22 4.10 3.31
CA ILE A 93 -7.73 3.64 4.62
C ILE A 93 -6.55 4.50 5.06
N ALA A 94 -5.58 4.72 4.19
CA ALA A 94 -4.43 5.56 4.49
C ALA A 94 -4.87 6.97 4.89
N GLY A 95 -5.75 7.58 4.10
CA GLY A 95 -6.27 8.92 4.38
C GLY A 95 -6.98 9.03 5.72
N ALA A 96 -7.77 8.02 6.09
CA ALA A 96 -8.47 7.98 7.37
C ALA A 96 -7.51 7.92 8.57
N HIS A 97 -6.29 7.48 8.36
CA HIS A 97 -5.26 7.40 9.40
C HIS A 97 -4.24 8.54 9.35
N GLY A 98 -4.51 9.56 8.53
CA GLY A 98 -3.57 10.67 8.35
C GLY A 98 -2.29 10.24 7.63
N ALA A 99 -2.31 9.11 6.95
CA ALA A 99 -1.18 8.59 6.21
C ALA A 99 -1.23 9.07 4.76
N LYS A 100 -0.04 9.14 4.14
CA LYS A 100 0.08 9.50 2.74
C LYS A 100 0.43 8.25 1.94
N LEU A 101 -0.34 7.96 0.91
CA LEU A 101 -0.10 6.87 -0.01
C LEU A 101 0.45 7.42 -1.32
N GLU A 102 1.60 6.92 -1.75
CA GLU A 102 2.23 7.29 -3.02
C GLU A 102 2.51 6.04 -3.83
N ILE A 103 2.33 6.16 -5.14
CA ILE A 103 2.58 5.06 -6.07
C ILE A 103 3.55 5.55 -7.13
N THR A 104 4.65 4.82 -7.29
CA THR A 104 5.58 5.04 -8.40
C THR A 104 5.66 3.75 -9.20
N SER A 105 5.70 3.85 -10.50
CA SER A 105 5.71 2.68 -11.36
C SER A 105 6.32 2.99 -12.71
N THR A 106 6.94 1.97 -13.29
CA THR A 106 7.42 2.00 -14.67
C THR A 106 6.91 0.74 -15.35
N GLU A 107 6.18 0.91 -16.44
CA GLU A 107 5.63 -0.22 -17.19
C GLU A 107 6.75 -1.18 -17.59
N HIS A 108 6.50 -2.48 -17.43
CA HIS A 108 7.44 -3.58 -17.69
C HIS A 108 8.66 -3.62 -16.75
N VAL A 109 8.68 -2.80 -15.71
CA VAL A 109 9.74 -2.79 -14.70
C VAL A 109 9.20 -3.17 -13.33
N GLY A 110 8.17 -2.48 -12.86
CA GLY A 110 7.56 -2.78 -11.57
C GLY A 110 6.87 -1.59 -10.94
N THR A 111 6.36 -1.80 -9.74
CA THR A 111 5.58 -0.81 -8.99
C THR A 111 6.05 -0.75 -7.55
N THR A 112 6.10 0.45 -6.99
CA THR A 112 6.34 0.68 -5.57
C THR A 112 5.19 1.48 -4.99
N VAL A 113 4.56 0.95 -3.95
CA VAL A 113 3.52 1.65 -3.17
C VAL A 113 4.12 1.99 -1.83
N THR A 114 4.09 3.25 -1.46
CA THR A 114 4.66 3.76 -0.21
C THR A 114 3.55 4.38 0.64
N ILE A 115 3.47 3.97 1.91
CA ILE A 115 2.50 4.53 2.86
C ILE A 115 3.29 5.07 4.05
N ALA A 116 3.23 6.38 4.26
CA ALA A 116 3.89 7.04 5.38
C ALA A 116 2.82 7.45 6.41
N VAL A 117 2.90 6.87 7.61
CA VAL A 117 1.96 7.15 8.69
C VAL A 117 2.72 7.79 9.86
N PRO A 118 2.14 8.82 10.53
CA PRO A 118 2.81 9.45 11.66
C PRO A 118 3.11 8.45 12.77
N GLU A 119 4.32 8.52 13.31
CA GLU A 119 4.73 7.73 14.46
C GLU A 119 4.10 8.32 15.73
N VAL A 120 3.67 7.44 16.65
CA VAL A 120 3.17 7.86 17.95
C VAL A 120 4.37 8.25 18.83
N LEU A 121 4.38 9.49 19.31
CA LEU A 121 5.45 9.98 20.18
C LEU A 121 5.38 9.29 21.55
N PRO A 122 6.50 9.17 22.29
CA PRO A 122 6.50 8.54 23.61
C PRO A 122 5.47 9.12 24.58
N SER A 123 5.29 10.46 24.58
CA SER A 123 4.29 11.12 25.43
C SER A 123 2.86 10.72 25.05
N GLU A 124 2.59 10.54 23.77
CA GLU A 124 1.28 10.10 23.27
C GLU A 124 1.01 8.65 23.61
N ARG A 125 2.05 7.79 23.58
CA ARG A 125 1.95 6.38 23.97
C ARG A 125 1.54 6.25 25.44
N GLU A 126 2.14 7.04 26.32
CA GLU A 126 1.80 7.04 27.73
C GLU A 126 0.35 7.46 27.97
N ALA A 127 -0.09 8.51 27.33
CA ALA A 127 -1.48 8.98 27.42
C ALA A 127 -2.46 7.92 26.92
N TYR A 128 -2.16 7.25 25.84
CA TYR A 128 -2.99 6.17 25.30
C TYR A 128 -3.07 4.98 26.26
N ASN A 129 -1.94 4.56 26.81
CA ASN A 129 -1.89 3.45 27.76
C ASN A 129 -2.68 3.77 29.03
N ASP A 130 -2.59 4.97 29.55
CA ASP A 130 -3.36 5.40 30.72
C ASP A 130 -4.86 5.34 30.45
N THR A 131 -5.28 5.68 29.24
CA THR A 131 -6.69 5.63 28.84
C THR A 131 -7.19 4.19 28.73
N GLN A 132 -6.34 3.24 28.36
CA GLN A 132 -6.68 1.84 28.19
C GLN A 132 -6.61 1.03 29.49
N SER A 133 -5.94 1.54 30.48
CA SER A 133 -5.90 0.89 31.80
C SER A 133 -7.08 1.32 32.69
#